data_ddc2eb6c0e2c79fb8b260e753017f6f4
#
_entry.id   ddc2eb6c0e2c79fb8b260e753017f6f4
#
_cell.length_a   1.000
_cell.length_b   1.000
_cell.length_c   1.000
_cell.angle_alpha   90.00
_cell.angle_beta   90.00
_cell.angle_gamma   90.00
#
_symmetry.space_group_name_H-M   'P 1'
#
loop_
_entity.id
_entity.type
_entity.pdbx_description
1 polymer ?
#
loop_
_entity_poly.entity_id
_entity_poly.type
_entity_poly.pdbx_seq_one_letter_code
_entity_poly.pdbx_strand_id
1 'polypeptide(L)'
;MKPIIIRPIATLLMGTTYLISQFVDRDILPILVSLFALITIISFIPYLKKVPMILISSLLGLSFIFFIQGEGLVGMFLGLNTNVSVLAIFIFVPLLSIPIYQGNYLVYLETVFNYYIKTTKQLYIYVKSAIMGVGSVMNLGTVPILFQLTDTESYKPYRMLRTRALGRGFAMAFMWSPYFISVALIISYFDVEWIQIFPLGIVMAVIGIVLGSYFESKHDSVISTEEEMVSNISIDQAKKKLLELLVIIIVMTAAIMVIEYFVDLSVLTIIPLIAIVLSIGWGLVYQSPKALGRSFF
;
A
#
# COMPACT_ATOMS: atom_id res chain seq x y z
N MET A 1 1.62 -19.33 25.39
CA MET A 1 1.38 -18.07 24.67
C MET A 1 0.27 -18.31 23.65
N LYS A 2 -0.74 -17.42 23.57
CA LYS A 2 -1.83 -17.60 22.59
C LYS A 2 -1.25 -17.52 21.17
N PRO A 3 -1.59 -18.45 20.25
CA PRO A 3 -1.04 -18.49 18.90
C PRO A 3 -1.29 -17.21 18.07
N ILE A 4 -2.16 -16.35 18.55
CA ILE A 4 -2.49 -15.05 17.94
C ILE A 4 -1.33 -14.05 17.99
N ILE A 5 -0.45 -14.12 19.00
CA ILE A 5 0.65 -13.16 19.22
C ILE A 5 1.92 -13.55 18.46
N ILE A 6 2.14 -14.84 18.21
CA ILE A 6 3.35 -15.35 17.53
C ILE A 6 3.45 -14.82 16.10
N ARG A 7 2.35 -14.78 15.36
CA ARG A 7 2.32 -14.37 13.95
C ARG A 7 2.84 -12.94 13.74
N PRO A 8 2.23 -11.90 14.35
CA PRO A 8 2.70 -10.54 14.12
C PRO A 8 4.12 -10.33 14.61
N ILE A 9 4.51 -10.97 15.72
CA ILE A 9 5.88 -10.86 16.23
C ILE A 9 6.88 -11.50 15.27
N ALA A 10 6.65 -12.72 14.79
CA ALA A 10 7.54 -13.40 13.86
C ALA A 10 7.66 -12.63 12.54
N THR A 11 6.54 -12.10 12.04
CA THR A 11 6.49 -11.28 10.81
C THR A 11 7.28 -9.99 10.98
N LEU A 12 7.11 -9.28 12.10
CA LEU A 12 7.87 -8.06 12.40
C LEU A 12 9.36 -8.35 12.59
N LEU A 13 9.72 -9.42 13.31
CA LEU A 13 11.11 -9.84 13.47
C LEU A 13 11.75 -10.19 12.13
N MET A 14 11.06 -10.90 11.25
CA MET A 14 11.54 -11.18 9.90
C MET A 14 11.85 -9.89 9.13
N GLY A 15 10.90 -8.96 9.06
CA GLY A 15 11.07 -7.71 8.33
C GLY A 15 12.15 -6.81 8.94
N THR A 16 12.19 -6.67 10.27
CA THR A 16 13.21 -5.83 10.94
C THR A 16 14.60 -6.43 10.83
N THR A 17 14.74 -7.75 10.98
CA THR A 17 16.04 -8.44 10.81
C THR A 17 16.52 -8.31 9.37
N TYR A 18 15.63 -8.43 8.39
CA TYR A 18 15.95 -8.17 6.98
C TYR A 18 16.47 -6.74 6.78
N LEU A 19 15.79 -5.72 7.30
CA LEU A 19 16.26 -4.34 7.17
C LEU A 19 17.63 -4.13 7.82
N ILE A 20 17.87 -4.71 8.99
CA ILE A 20 19.18 -4.64 9.67
C ILE A 20 20.26 -5.31 8.82
N SER A 21 19.97 -6.43 8.15
CA SER A 21 20.94 -7.14 7.31
C SER A 21 21.39 -6.34 6.08
N GLN A 22 20.66 -5.29 5.70
CA GLN A 22 21.08 -4.40 4.61
C GLN A 22 22.19 -3.41 5.01
N PHE A 23 22.43 -3.24 6.32
CA PHE A 23 23.44 -2.31 6.87
C PHE A 23 24.55 -3.00 7.63
N VAL A 24 24.33 -4.22 8.08
CA VAL A 24 25.24 -4.97 8.92
C VAL A 24 25.59 -6.29 8.24
N ASP A 25 26.81 -6.39 7.78
CA ASP A 25 27.32 -7.61 7.16
C ASP A 25 27.70 -8.63 8.24
N ARG A 26 26.78 -9.53 8.56
CA ARG A 26 26.94 -10.62 9.51
C ARG A 26 26.24 -11.87 8.99
N ASP A 27 26.94 -12.95 8.83
CA ASP A 27 26.45 -14.25 8.32
C ASP A 27 25.25 -14.81 9.09
N ILE A 28 25.08 -14.41 10.35
CA ILE A 28 23.95 -14.86 11.18
C ILE A 28 22.62 -14.22 10.77
N LEU A 29 22.62 -13.01 10.18
CA LEU A 29 21.39 -12.26 9.86
C LEU A 29 20.54 -12.95 8.79
N PRO A 30 21.08 -13.41 7.64
CA PRO A 30 20.31 -14.16 6.65
C PRO A 30 19.69 -15.43 7.23
N ILE A 31 20.39 -16.10 8.15
CA ILE A 31 19.89 -17.30 8.84
C ILE A 31 18.69 -16.95 9.73
N LEU A 32 18.80 -15.87 10.51
CA LEU A 32 17.71 -15.40 11.36
C LEU A 32 16.49 -14.95 10.55
N VAL A 33 16.70 -14.26 9.42
CA VAL A 33 15.62 -13.87 8.49
C VAL A 33 14.89 -15.11 7.99
N SER A 34 15.62 -16.13 7.52
CA SER A 34 15.03 -17.39 7.04
C SER A 34 14.29 -18.13 8.15
N LEU A 35 14.84 -18.16 9.37
CA LEU A 35 14.19 -18.77 10.53
C LEU A 35 12.86 -18.07 10.86
N PHE A 36 12.85 -16.73 10.92
CA PHE A 36 11.61 -15.98 11.17
C PHE A 36 10.63 -16.11 10.02
N ALA A 37 11.08 -16.19 8.76
CA ALA A 37 10.25 -16.48 7.61
C ALA A 37 9.56 -17.85 7.74
N LEU A 38 10.30 -18.88 8.11
CA LEU A 38 9.77 -20.22 8.33
C LEU A 38 8.73 -20.23 9.47
N ILE A 39 9.03 -19.60 10.60
CA ILE A 39 8.10 -19.48 11.73
C ILE A 39 6.82 -18.74 11.28
N THR A 40 6.96 -17.67 10.49
CA THR A 40 5.85 -16.90 9.94
C THR A 40 4.98 -17.81 9.07
N ILE A 41 5.54 -18.49 8.09
CA ILE A 41 4.81 -19.40 7.19
C ILE A 41 4.05 -20.46 8.01
N ILE A 42 4.72 -21.18 8.90
CA ILE A 42 4.10 -22.24 9.71
C ILE A 42 2.96 -21.67 10.56
N SER A 43 3.14 -20.49 11.14
CA SER A 43 2.12 -19.86 12.01
C SER A 43 0.86 -19.42 11.26
N PHE A 44 0.94 -19.17 9.93
CA PHE A 44 -0.19 -18.82 9.10
C PHE A 44 -0.96 -20.01 8.53
N ILE A 45 -0.34 -21.19 8.38
CA ILE A 45 -0.96 -22.40 7.80
C ILE A 45 -2.37 -22.68 8.36
N PRO A 46 -2.63 -22.66 9.70
CA PRO A 46 -3.95 -22.99 10.26
C PRO A 46 -5.07 -22.01 9.86
N TYR A 47 -4.73 -20.85 9.32
CA TYR A 47 -5.67 -19.79 8.96
C TYR A 47 -5.90 -19.65 7.47
N LEU A 48 -5.23 -20.48 6.67
CA LEU A 48 -5.36 -20.46 5.23
C LEU A 48 -6.70 -21.06 4.78
N LYS A 49 -7.34 -20.43 3.80
CA LYS A 49 -8.46 -21.01 3.07
C LYS A 49 -7.96 -22.13 2.17
N LYS A 50 -8.88 -23.03 1.71
CA LYS A 50 -8.55 -24.22 0.92
C LYS A 50 -7.60 -23.95 -0.27
N VAL A 51 -7.84 -22.91 -1.07
CA VAL A 51 -7.02 -22.65 -2.27
C VAL A 51 -5.60 -22.20 -1.91
N PRO A 52 -5.36 -21.19 -1.07
CA PRO A 52 -4.00 -20.86 -0.60
C PRO A 52 -3.31 -22.03 0.09
N MET A 53 -4.03 -22.83 0.87
CA MET A 53 -3.46 -24.00 1.55
C MET A 53 -2.93 -25.04 0.56
N ILE A 54 -3.70 -25.35 -0.50
CA ILE A 54 -3.28 -26.28 -1.54
C ILE A 54 -2.05 -25.76 -2.28
N LEU A 55 -2.05 -24.46 -2.66
CA LEU A 55 -0.92 -23.84 -3.34
C LEU A 55 0.36 -23.90 -2.49
N ILE A 56 0.29 -23.48 -1.22
CA ILE A 56 1.45 -23.50 -0.33
C ILE A 56 1.92 -24.92 -0.09
N SER A 57 1.03 -25.87 0.15
CA SER A 57 1.41 -27.27 0.38
C SER A 57 2.05 -27.88 -0.85
N SER A 58 1.55 -27.59 -2.07
CA SER A 58 2.16 -28.08 -3.30
C SER A 58 3.55 -27.47 -3.55
N LEU A 59 3.72 -26.17 -3.32
CA LEU A 59 5.02 -25.49 -3.46
C LEU A 59 6.03 -26.00 -2.43
N LEU A 60 5.62 -26.18 -1.18
CA LEU A 60 6.47 -26.77 -0.15
C LEU A 60 6.85 -28.23 -0.47
N GLY A 61 5.90 -29.00 -1.01
CA GLY A 61 6.17 -30.37 -1.46
C GLY A 61 7.18 -30.41 -2.60
N LEU A 62 7.04 -29.55 -3.60
CA LEU A 62 8.03 -29.40 -4.68
C LEU A 62 9.39 -28.96 -4.16
N SER A 63 9.42 -27.96 -3.27
CA SER A 63 10.67 -27.49 -2.63
C SER A 63 11.37 -28.61 -1.87
N PHE A 64 10.61 -29.49 -1.23
CA PHE A 64 11.17 -30.65 -0.53
C PHE A 64 11.79 -31.68 -1.49
N ILE A 65 11.22 -31.87 -2.69
CA ILE A 65 11.82 -32.73 -3.73
C ILE A 65 13.17 -32.16 -4.18
N PHE A 66 13.25 -30.86 -4.46
CA PHE A 66 14.51 -30.21 -4.82
C PHE A 66 15.55 -30.25 -3.68
N PHE A 67 15.10 -30.11 -2.44
CA PHE A 67 15.94 -30.27 -1.26
C PHE A 67 16.63 -31.65 -1.21
N ILE A 68 15.88 -32.73 -1.51
CA ILE A 68 16.42 -34.08 -1.52
C ILE A 68 17.40 -34.26 -2.69
N GLN A 69 17.22 -33.58 -3.81
CA GLN A 69 18.00 -33.74 -5.03
C GLN A 69 19.36 -33.05 -5.03
N GLY A 70 19.68 -32.16 -4.06
CA GLY A 70 21.05 -31.73 -4.04
C GLY A 70 21.43 -30.42 -3.36
N GLU A 71 20.49 -29.54 -3.01
CA GLU A 71 20.87 -28.24 -2.44
C GLU A 71 21.03 -28.24 -0.92
N GLY A 72 20.54 -29.25 -0.25
CA GLY A 72 20.63 -29.40 1.19
C GLY A 72 19.95 -28.30 2.00
N LEU A 73 20.19 -28.27 3.31
CA LEU A 73 19.60 -27.27 4.22
C LEU A 73 19.99 -25.83 3.86
N VAL A 74 21.20 -25.64 3.35
CA VAL A 74 21.72 -24.31 2.99
C VAL A 74 20.91 -23.71 1.84
N GLY A 75 20.64 -24.46 0.79
CA GLY A 75 19.81 -24.01 -0.34
C GLY A 75 18.38 -23.66 0.09
N MET A 76 17.80 -24.44 0.99
CA MET A 76 16.47 -24.17 1.55
C MET A 76 16.45 -22.83 2.32
N PHE A 77 17.44 -22.56 3.15
CA PHE A 77 17.54 -21.30 3.91
C PHE A 77 17.79 -20.09 2.99
N LEU A 78 18.63 -20.23 1.98
CA LEU A 78 18.86 -19.19 0.97
C LEU A 78 17.59 -18.90 0.18
N GLY A 79 16.87 -19.95 -0.24
CA GLY A 79 15.59 -19.80 -0.95
C GLY A 79 14.52 -19.06 -0.13
N LEU A 80 14.44 -19.32 1.18
CA LEU A 80 13.53 -18.60 2.07
C LEU A 80 13.85 -17.09 2.16
N ASN A 81 15.11 -16.71 2.01
CA ASN A 81 15.55 -15.33 2.09
C ASN A 81 15.34 -14.54 0.79
N THR A 82 15.29 -15.20 -0.36
CA THR A 82 15.29 -14.58 -1.69
C THR A 82 14.20 -13.50 -1.88
N ASN A 83 12.99 -13.72 -1.35
CA ASN A 83 11.85 -12.80 -1.53
C ASN A 83 11.45 -12.04 -0.26
N VAL A 84 12.28 -12.03 0.78
CA VAL A 84 11.94 -11.30 2.02
C VAL A 84 11.91 -9.80 1.81
N SER A 85 12.68 -9.26 0.88
CA SER A 85 12.62 -7.85 0.47
C SER A 85 11.21 -7.42 0.06
N VAL A 86 10.54 -8.25 -0.72
CA VAL A 86 9.16 -8.04 -1.18
C VAL A 86 8.18 -8.16 0.01
N LEU A 87 8.40 -9.12 0.91
CA LEU A 87 7.58 -9.27 2.12
C LEU A 87 7.74 -8.08 3.07
N ALA A 88 8.92 -7.47 3.15
CA ALA A 88 9.14 -6.27 3.95
C ALA A 88 8.24 -5.10 3.51
N ILE A 89 7.97 -4.94 2.21
CA ILE A 89 6.98 -3.97 1.72
C ILE A 89 5.59 -4.25 2.31
N PHE A 90 5.13 -5.50 2.28
CA PHE A 90 3.82 -5.86 2.85
C PHE A 90 3.72 -5.61 4.35
N ILE A 91 4.82 -5.74 5.07
CA ILE A 91 4.86 -5.53 6.52
C ILE A 91 4.84 -4.03 6.86
N PHE A 92 5.62 -3.22 6.16
CA PHE A 92 5.88 -1.85 6.57
C PHE A 92 5.10 -0.79 5.78
N VAL A 93 4.75 -1.01 4.50
CA VAL A 93 3.96 -0.04 3.73
C VAL A 93 2.61 0.30 4.38
N PRO A 94 1.87 -0.63 5.01
CA PRO A 94 0.65 -0.27 5.73
C PRO A 94 0.84 0.82 6.79
N LEU A 95 2.05 0.98 7.34
CA LEU A 95 2.36 2.04 8.30
C LEU A 95 2.20 3.44 7.69
N LEU A 96 2.38 3.60 6.38
CA LEU A 96 2.15 4.87 5.67
C LEU A 96 0.69 5.35 5.73
N SER A 97 -0.24 4.46 6.08
CA SER A 97 -1.63 4.84 6.31
C SER A 97 -1.84 5.62 7.62
N ILE A 98 -0.91 5.49 8.58
CA ILE A 98 -1.01 6.14 9.91
C ILE A 98 -1.16 7.66 9.79
N PRO A 99 -0.29 8.40 9.07
CA PRO A 99 -0.46 9.83 8.86
C PRO A 99 -1.81 10.21 8.25
N ILE A 100 -2.29 9.40 7.31
CA ILE A 100 -3.55 9.67 6.60
C ILE A 100 -4.75 9.55 7.54
N TYR A 101 -4.81 8.51 8.35
CA TYR A 101 -5.87 8.34 9.34
C TYR A 101 -5.80 9.39 10.45
N GLN A 102 -4.63 9.61 11.01
CA GLN A 102 -4.44 10.53 12.13
C GLN A 102 -4.62 12.00 11.73
N GLY A 103 -4.28 12.35 10.48
CA GLY A 103 -4.52 13.68 9.90
C GLY A 103 -5.98 13.93 9.54
N ASN A 104 -6.89 12.95 9.73
CA ASN A 104 -8.30 13.02 9.36
C ASN A 104 -8.54 13.41 7.88
N TYR A 105 -7.60 13.11 6.99
CA TYR A 105 -7.70 13.52 5.57
C TYR A 105 -8.94 12.97 4.86
N LEU A 106 -9.49 11.86 5.34
CA LEU A 106 -10.70 11.28 4.77
C LEU A 106 -11.94 12.17 4.98
N VAL A 107 -12.05 12.85 6.12
CA VAL A 107 -13.16 13.79 6.38
C VAL A 107 -13.06 15.02 5.47
N TYR A 108 -11.84 15.50 5.21
CA TYR A 108 -11.63 16.60 4.26
C TYR A 108 -11.94 16.17 2.82
N LEU A 109 -11.62 14.94 2.46
CA LEU A 109 -11.96 14.37 1.14
C LEU A 109 -13.48 14.26 0.97
N GLU A 110 -14.21 13.81 1.98
CA GLU A 110 -15.66 13.78 2.02
C GLU A 110 -16.27 15.18 1.84
N THR A 111 -15.74 16.18 2.54
CA THR A 111 -16.17 17.58 2.40
C THR A 111 -16.00 18.06 0.94
N VAL A 112 -14.88 17.74 0.31
CA VAL A 112 -14.63 18.08 -1.11
C VAL A 112 -15.58 17.34 -2.04
N PHE A 113 -15.87 16.07 -1.80
CA PHE A 113 -16.81 15.29 -2.58
C PHE A 113 -18.22 15.89 -2.52
N ASN A 114 -18.72 16.17 -1.32
CA ASN A 114 -20.06 16.73 -1.12
C ASN A 114 -20.21 18.12 -1.76
N TYR A 115 -19.13 18.91 -1.79
CA TYR A 115 -19.14 20.23 -2.39
C TYR A 115 -19.11 20.19 -3.93
N TYR A 116 -18.24 19.37 -4.54
CA TYR A 116 -17.99 19.41 -5.98
C TYR A 116 -18.77 18.38 -6.80
N ILE A 117 -19.19 17.25 -6.21
CA ILE A 117 -19.86 16.20 -6.95
C ILE A 117 -21.35 16.52 -7.07
N LYS A 118 -21.74 16.93 -8.27
CA LYS A 118 -23.13 17.25 -8.63
C LYS A 118 -23.62 16.40 -9.81
N THR A 119 -22.71 15.72 -10.51
CA THR A 119 -23.06 14.85 -11.64
C THR A 119 -22.34 13.50 -11.55
N THR A 120 -22.87 12.52 -12.28
CA THR A 120 -22.27 11.18 -12.34
C THR A 120 -20.87 11.20 -12.93
N LYS A 121 -20.60 12.09 -13.88
CA LYS A 121 -19.26 12.31 -14.43
C LYS A 121 -18.29 12.82 -13.36
N GLN A 122 -18.71 13.81 -12.56
CA GLN A 122 -17.90 14.32 -11.45
C GLN A 122 -17.66 13.23 -10.40
N LEU A 123 -18.71 12.47 -10.03
CA LEU A 123 -18.57 11.34 -9.10
C LEU A 123 -17.48 10.37 -9.57
N TYR A 124 -17.52 9.99 -10.85
CA TYR A 124 -16.52 9.09 -11.42
C TYR A 124 -15.11 9.67 -11.36
N ILE A 125 -14.92 10.92 -11.79
CA ILE A 125 -13.62 11.58 -11.85
C ILE A 125 -13.02 11.76 -10.43
N TYR A 126 -13.82 12.30 -9.49
CA TYR A 126 -13.33 12.57 -8.14
C TYR A 126 -12.98 11.28 -7.39
N VAL A 127 -13.85 10.26 -7.44
CA VAL A 127 -13.57 8.96 -6.79
C VAL A 127 -12.36 8.28 -7.41
N LYS A 128 -12.25 8.27 -8.74
CA LYS A 128 -11.13 7.68 -9.47
C LYS A 128 -9.80 8.37 -9.16
N SER A 129 -9.79 9.71 -9.13
CA SER A 129 -8.60 10.49 -8.81
C SER A 129 -8.20 10.34 -7.34
N ALA A 130 -9.16 10.32 -6.44
CA ALA A 130 -8.91 10.13 -5.01
C ALA A 130 -8.26 8.77 -4.72
N ILE A 131 -8.81 7.69 -5.31
CA ILE A 131 -8.23 6.36 -5.08
C ILE A 131 -6.87 6.21 -5.76
N MET A 132 -6.63 6.85 -6.91
CA MET A 132 -5.30 6.87 -7.52
C MET A 132 -4.30 7.58 -6.61
N GLY A 133 -4.63 8.74 -6.05
CA GLY A 133 -3.75 9.50 -5.17
C GLY A 133 -3.55 8.84 -3.81
N VAL A 134 -4.62 8.64 -3.04
CA VAL A 134 -4.54 8.05 -1.70
C VAL A 134 -4.14 6.57 -1.77
N GLY A 135 -4.65 5.86 -2.76
CA GLY A 135 -4.36 4.43 -2.98
C GLY A 135 -2.91 4.17 -3.34
N SER A 136 -2.22 5.14 -3.96
CA SER A 136 -0.79 5.00 -4.25
C SER A 136 0.08 4.84 -3.00
N VAL A 137 -0.41 5.30 -1.84
CA VAL A 137 0.31 5.21 -0.56
C VAL A 137 -0.30 4.15 0.35
N MET A 138 -1.64 4.16 0.53
CA MET A 138 -2.33 3.24 1.44
C MET A 138 -2.56 1.85 0.86
N ASN A 139 -2.28 1.64 -0.41
CA ASN A 139 -2.43 0.37 -1.10
C ASN A 139 -3.88 -0.17 -1.02
N LEU A 140 -4.06 -1.50 -0.85
CA LEU A 140 -5.37 -2.17 -0.83
C LEU A 140 -6.34 -1.62 0.23
N GLY A 141 -5.84 -1.08 1.33
CA GLY A 141 -6.65 -0.50 2.40
C GLY A 141 -7.53 0.67 1.95
N THR A 142 -7.16 1.37 0.87
CA THR A 142 -7.90 2.53 0.36
C THR A 142 -9.25 2.16 -0.26
N VAL A 143 -9.36 0.98 -0.89
CA VAL A 143 -10.57 0.57 -1.62
C VAL A 143 -11.80 0.50 -0.72
N PRO A 144 -11.81 -0.26 0.40
CA PRO A 144 -12.97 -0.32 1.29
C PRO A 144 -13.28 1.04 1.94
N ILE A 145 -12.26 1.84 2.23
CA ILE A 145 -12.43 3.16 2.85
C ILE A 145 -13.13 4.11 1.91
N LEU A 146 -12.65 4.26 0.68
CA LEU A 146 -13.29 5.16 -0.31
C LEU A 146 -14.64 4.62 -0.75
N PHE A 147 -14.83 3.29 -0.76
CA PHE A 147 -16.16 2.74 -1.00
C PHE A 147 -17.14 3.16 0.10
N GLN A 148 -16.77 3.06 1.38
CA GLN A 148 -17.60 3.49 2.51
C GLN A 148 -17.84 5.01 2.50
N LEU A 149 -16.79 5.81 2.24
CA LEU A 149 -16.87 7.26 2.18
C LEU A 149 -17.84 7.74 1.07
N THR A 150 -17.96 6.97 0.00
CA THR A 150 -18.92 7.25 -1.10
C THR A 150 -20.26 6.51 -0.94
N ASP A 151 -20.50 5.78 0.14
CA ASP A 151 -21.75 5.03 0.34
C ASP A 151 -22.83 5.88 1.04
N THR A 152 -23.06 7.07 0.52
CA THR A 152 -24.10 8.01 0.94
C THR A 152 -25.42 7.77 0.20
N GLU A 153 -26.55 8.23 0.72
CA GLU A 153 -27.86 8.07 0.07
C GLU A 153 -27.84 8.64 -1.36
N SER A 154 -27.20 9.79 -1.56
CA SER A 154 -27.08 10.45 -2.87
C SER A 154 -26.29 9.63 -3.89
N TYR A 155 -25.33 8.81 -3.48
CA TYR A 155 -24.47 8.04 -4.38
C TYR A 155 -24.81 6.55 -4.45
N LYS A 156 -25.67 6.03 -3.56
CA LYS A 156 -26.12 4.62 -3.57
C LYS A 156 -26.68 4.16 -4.92
N PRO A 157 -27.52 4.94 -5.63
CA PRO A 157 -28.04 4.54 -6.93
C PRO A 157 -26.95 4.27 -7.97
N TYR A 158 -25.77 4.88 -7.82
CA TYR A 158 -24.64 4.81 -8.74
C TYR A 158 -23.55 3.80 -8.32
N ARG A 159 -23.94 2.73 -7.63
CA ARG A 159 -23.00 1.72 -7.10
C ARG A 159 -22.05 1.17 -8.15
N MET A 160 -22.55 0.83 -9.35
CA MET A 160 -21.73 0.30 -10.43
C MET A 160 -20.70 1.32 -10.92
N LEU A 161 -21.09 2.59 -11.02
CA LEU A 161 -20.20 3.69 -11.39
C LEU A 161 -19.08 3.86 -10.37
N ARG A 162 -19.41 3.87 -9.07
CA ARG A 162 -18.45 3.95 -7.96
C ARG A 162 -17.47 2.77 -7.99
N THR A 163 -17.98 1.55 -8.16
CA THR A 163 -17.13 0.35 -8.23
C THR A 163 -16.17 0.42 -9.42
N ARG A 164 -16.64 0.88 -10.59
CA ARG A 164 -15.78 1.09 -11.76
C ARG A 164 -14.74 2.19 -11.52
N ALA A 165 -15.14 3.31 -10.90
CA ALA A 165 -14.22 4.40 -10.55
C ALA A 165 -13.11 3.92 -9.60
N LEU A 166 -13.49 3.20 -8.54
CA LEU A 166 -12.56 2.64 -7.57
C LEU A 166 -11.60 1.62 -8.20
N GLY A 167 -12.11 0.64 -8.94
CA GLY A 167 -11.27 -0.39 -9.55
C GLY A 167 -10.31 0.17 -10.59
N ARG A 168 -10.78 1.06 -11.47
CA ARG A 168 -9.93 1.68 -12.49
C ARG A 168 -8.93 2.66 -11.89
N GLY A 169 -9.33 3.48 -10.91
CA GLY A 169 -8.42 4.40 -10.24
C GLY A 169 -7.33 3.67 -9.45
N PHE A 170 -7.69 2.57 -8.79
CA PHE A 170 -6.73 1.73 -8.09
C PHE A 170 -5.76 1.05 -9.06
N ALA A 171 -6.24 0.57 -10.22
CA ALA A 171 -5.37 0.06 -11.28
C ALA A 171 -4.39 1.11 -11.81
N MET A 172 -4.80 2.39 -11.87
CA MET A 172 -3.86 3.48 -12.26
C MET A 172 -2.78 3.72 -11.21
N ALA A 173 -3.08 3.53 -9.92
CA ALA A 173 -2.08 3.64 -8.86
C ALA A 173 -0.97 2.59 -9.00
N PHE A 174 -1.28 1.35 -9.43
CA PHE A 174 -0.28 0.30 -9.67
C PHE A 174 0.77 0.65 -10.71
N MET A 175 0.43 1.51 -11.67
CA MET A 175 1.30 1.75 -12.82
C MET A 175 2.54 2.54 -12.47
N TRP A 176 2.50 3.33 -11.40
CA TRP A 176 3.57 4.25 -11.07
C TRP A 176 4.05 4.21 -9.63
N SER A 177 3.18 3.79 -8.70
CA SER A 177 3.52 3.86 -7.29
C SER A 177 4.51 2.78 -6.87
N PRO A 178 5.63 3.14 -6.27
CA PRO A 178 6.65 2.18 -5.82
C PRO A 178 6.19 1.33 -4.64
N TYR A 179 5.12 1.75 -3.96
CA TYR A 179 4.57 1.05 -2.79
C TYR A 179 3.78 -0.22 -3.15
N PHE A 180 3.55 -0.47 -4.45
CA PHE A 180 2.89 -1.68 -4.91
C PHE A 180 3.88 -2.79 -5.21
N ILE A 181 3.53 -4.00 -4.76
CA ILE A 181 4.34 -5.19 -4.99
C ILE A 181 4.59 -5.47 -6.48
N SER A 182 3.63 -5.14 -7.35
CA SER A 182 3.78 -5.31 -8.80
C SER A 182 4.94 -4.50 -9.37
N VAL A 183 5.09 -3.25 -8.93
CA VAL A 183 6.22 -2.40 -9.32
C VAL A 183 7.51 -2.90 -8.67
N ALA A 184 7.45 -3.26 -7.39
CA ALA A 184 8.57 -3.81 -6.65
C ALA A 184 9.14 -5.09 -7.30
N LEU A 185 8.27 -5.99 -7.75
CA LEU A 185 8.68 -7.21 -8.47
C LEU A 185 9.32 -6.91 -9.81
N ILE A 186 8.78 -5.95 -10.60
CA ILE A 186 9.39 -5.53 -11.86
C ILE A 186 10.80 -5.01 -11.62
N ILE A 187 10.99 -4.13 -10.65
CA ILE A 187 12.28 -3.58 -10.26
C ILE A 187 13.25 -4.71 -9.90
N SER A 188 12.82 -5.64 -9.06
CA SER A 188 13.67 -6.74 -8.57
C SER A 188 14.04 -7.76 -9.64
N TYR A 189 13.11 -8.13 -10.55
CA TYR A 189 13.37 -9.17 -11.56
C TYR A 189 14.04 -8.67 -12.82
N PHE A 190 13.85 -7.40 -13.19
CA PHE A 190 14.45 -6.81 -14.39
C PHE A 190 15.71 -6.00 -14.09
N ASP A 191 16.09 -5.89 -12.81
CA ASP A 191 17.26 -5.12 -12.37
C ASP A 191 17.26 -3.69 -12.92
N VAL A 192 16.10 -3.04 -12.79
CA VAL A 192 15.88 -1.67 -13.24
C VAL A 192 15.59 -0.76 -12.05
N GLU A 193 15.99 0.50 -12.13
CA GLU A 193 15.68 1.50 -11.12
C GLU A 193 14.22 1.99 -11.27
N TRP A 194 13.57 2.27 -10.14
CA TRP A 194 12.21 2.79 -10.18
C TRP A 194 12.11 4.12 -10.93
N ILE A 195 13.10 5.00 -10.81
CA ILE A 195 13.15 6.30 -11.51
C ILE A 195 13.04 6.14 -13.04
N GLN A 196 13.47 5.03 -13.58
CA GLN A 196 13.38 4.75 -15.03
C GLN A 196 11.95 4.37 -15.45
N ILE A 197 11.22 3.69 -14.58
CA ILE A 197 9.85 3.21 -14.85
C ILE A 197 8.81 4.30 -14.54
N PHE A 198 9.05 5.12 -13.51
CA PHE A 198 8.11 6.11 -12.99
C PHE A 198 7.54 7.07 -14.05
N PRO A 199 8.34 7.70 -14.94
CA PRO A 199 7.81 8.64 -15.94
C PRO A 199 6.80 7.98 -16.89
N LEU A 200 7.09 6.77 -17.33
CA LEU A 200 6.18 6.01 -18.19
C LEU A 200 4.91 5.61 -17.43
N GLY A 201 5.08 5.13 -16.22
CA GLY A 201 3.97 4.72 -15.34
C GLY A 201 2.98 5.84 -15.06
N ILE A 202 3.48 7.04 -14.72
CA ILE A 202 2.61 8.20 -14.41
C ILE A 202 1.90 8.71 -15.70
N VAL A 203 2.59 8.73 -16.84
CA VAL A 203 1.97 9.10 -18.13
C VAL A 203 0.83 8.13 -18.47
N MET A 204 1.06 6.84 -18.36
CA MET A 204 0.04 5.81 -18.61
C MET A 204 -1.14 5.93 -17.63
N ALA A 205 -0.88 6.23 -16.37
CA ALA A 205 -1.92 6.46 -15.37
C ALA A 205 -2.77 7.69 -15.71
N VAL A 206 -2.15 8.80 -16.12
CA VAL A 206 -2.86 10.01 -16.54
C VAL A 206 -3.71 9.74 -17.78
N ILE A 207 -3.15 9.08 -18.82
CA ILE A 207 -3.90 8.67 -20.02
C ILE A 207 -5.09 7.79 -19.61
N GLY A 208 -4.89 6.82 -18.71
CA GLY A 208 -5.94 5.96 -18.20
C GLY A 208 -7.05 6.73 -17.48
N ILE A 209 -6.72 7.79 -16.73
CA ILE A 209 -7.71 8.68 -16.12
C ILE A 209 -8.51 9.40 -17.18
N VAL A 210 -7.84 10.04 -18.13
CA VAL A 210 -8.50 10.84 -19.19
C VAL A 210 -9.42 9.96 -20.03
N LEU A 211 -8.92 8.86 -20.57
CA LEU A 211 -9.70 7.94 -21.40
C LEU A 211 -10.90 7.35 -20.64
N GLY A 212 -10.66 6.86 -19.42
CA GLY A 212 -11.75 6.30 -18.62
C GLY A 212 -12.84 7.34 -18.28
N SER A 213 -12.45 8.59 -18.04
CA SER A 213 -13.39 9.69 -17.79
C SER A 213 -14.15 10.09 -19.05
N TYR A 214 -13.50 10.06 -20.21
CA TYR A 214 -14.12 10.32 -21.50
C TYR A 214 -15.19 9.26 -21.84
N PHE A 215 -14.89 7.99 -21.68
CA PHE A 215 -15.87 6.93 -21.97
C PHE A 215 -17.06 6.94 -21.01
N GLU A 216 -16.84 7.26 -19.74
CA GLU A 216 -17.93 7.31 -18.75
C GLU A 216 -18.77 8.59 -18.87
N SER A 217 -18.25 9.68 -19.45
CA SER A 217 -18.97 10.96 -19.60
C SER A 217 -20.13 10.92 -20.60
N LYS A 218 -20.26 9.85 -21.39
CA LYS A 218 -21.36 9.70 -22.37
C LYS A 218 -22.74 9.52 -21.73
N HIS A 219 -22.80 9.19 -20.43
CA HIS A 219 -24.03 8.96 -19.69
C HIS A 219 -24.08 9.86 -18.44
N ASP A 220 -23.78 11.15 -18.62
CA ASP A 220 -23.80 12.09 -17.49
C ASP A 220 -25.24 12.42 -17.08
N SER A 221 -25.50 12.40 -15.78
CA SER A 221 -26.78 12.75 -15.18
C SER A 221 -26.56 13.55 -13.90
N VAL A 222 -27.50 14.43 -13.57
CA VAL A 222 -27.49 15.22 -12.34
C VAL A 222 -27.78 14.30 -11.16
N ILE A 223 -26.99 14.41 -10.12
CA ILE A 223 -27.20 13.71 -8.85
C ILE A 223 -28.03 14.62 -7.95
N SER A 224 -29.17 14.12 -7.49
CA SER A 224 -29.96 14.80 -6.46
C SER A 224 -29.17 14.72 -5.14
N THR A 225 -28.47 15.77 -4.81
CA THR A 225 -27.82 15.92 -3.51
C THR A 225 -28.86 16.41 -2.52
N GLU A 226 -29.34 15.54 -1.63
CA GLU A 226 -29.91 16.00 -0.39
C GLU A 226 -28.77 16.61 0.41
N GLU A 227 -28.97 17.82 0.95
CA GLU A 227 -27.95 18.55 1.71
C GLU A 227 -27.70 17.87 3.07
N GLU A 228 -27.02 16.75 3.06
CA GLU A 228 -26.37 16.25 4.26
C GLU A 228 -25.07 17.03 4.50
N MET A 229 -25.18 18.19 5.11
CA MET A 229 -24.03 18.91 5.65
C MET A 229 -23.53 18.16 6.91
N VAL A 230 -22.71 17.15 6.70
CA VAL A 230 -22.19 16.28 7.77
C VAL A 230 -20.99 16.91 8.50
N SER A 231 -20.38 17.98 7.98
CA SER A 231 -19.20 18.58 8.63
C SER A 231 -19.25 20.11 8.68
N ASN A 232 -18.90 20.68 9.83
CA ASN A 232 -18.66 22.13 10.02
C ASN A 232 -17.33 22.61 9.40
N ILE A 233 -16.76 21.84 8.47
CA ILE A 233 -15.45 22.12 7.84
C ILE A 233 -15.68 23.00 6.62
N SER A 234 -14.98 24.14 6.54
CA SER A 234 -15.03 24.98 5.35
C SER A 234 -14.31 24.30 4.18
N ILE A 235 -14.80 24.56 2.96
CA ILE A 235 -14.20 24.00 1.74
C ILE A 235 -12.75 24.44 1.55
N ASP A 236 -12.40 25.65 1.96
CA ASP A 236 -11.04 26.14 1.86
C ASP A 236 -10.09 25.43 2.83
N GLN A 237 -10.57 25.13 4.03
CA GLN A 237 -9.83 24.30 4.99
C GLN A 237 -9.63 22.89 4.45
N ALA A 238 -10.66 22.27 3.85
CA ALA A 238 -10.58 20.95 3.27
C ALA A 238 -9.56 20.92 2.11
N LYS A 239 -9.60 21.90 1.20
CA LYS A 239 -8.63 22.04 0.10
C LYS A 239 -7.19 22.16 0.62
N LYS A 240 -6.96 23.03 1.63
CA LYS A 240 -5.64 23.23 2.23
C LYS A 240 -5.10 21.93 2.82
N LYS A 241 -5.95 21.16 3.50
CA LYS A 241 -5.55 19.87 4.09
C LYS A 241 -5.28 18.81 3.03
N LEU A 242 -6.07 18.74 1.96
CA LEU A 242 -5.80 17.82 0.85
C LEU A 242 -4.54 18.22 0.06
N LEU A 243 -4.25 19.52 -0.05
CA LEU A 243 -2.98 19.98 -0.63
C LEU A 243 -1.79 19.57 0.26
N GLU A 244 -1.91 19.69 1.59
CA GLU A 244 -0.92 19.19 2.54
C GLU A 244 -0.64 17.69 2.33
N LEU A 245 -1.70 16.87 2.19
CA LEU A 245 -1.56 15.44 1.89
C LEU A 245 -0.84 15.21 0.56
N LEU A 246 -1.20 15.96 -0.49
CA LEU A 246 -0.54 15.87 -1.79
C LEU A 246 0.95 16.20 -1.70
N VAL A 247 1.30 17.26 -0.95
CA VAL A 247 2.70 17.63 -0.71
C VAL A 247 3.44 16.52 0.03
N ILE A 248 2.83 15.92 1.05
CA ILE A 248 3.43 14.78 1.77
C ILE A 248 3.73 13.63 0.80
N ILE A 249 2.77 13.25 -0.06
CA ILE A 249 2.95 12.19 -1.06
C ILE A 249 4.09 12.52 -2.03
N ILE A 250 4.14 13.76 -2.52
CA ILE A 250 5.20 14.21 -3.44
C ILE A 250 6.57 14.18 -2.76
N VAL A 251 6.66 14.70 -1.55
CA VAL A 251 7.93 14.72 -0.78
C VAL A 251 8.42 13.31 -0.49
N MET A 252 7.52 12.40 -0.10
CA MET A 252 7.86 11.00 0.10
C MET A 252 8.38 10.34 -1.18
N THR A 253 7.67 10.56 -2.28
CA THR A 253 8.04 10.02 -3.58
C THR A 253 9.39 10.56 -4.05
N ALA A 254 9.61 11.88 -3.89
CA ALA A 254 10.89 12.51 -4.20
C ALA A 254 12.03 12.02 -3.28
N ALA A 255 11.74 11.78 -2.01
CA ALA A 255 12.73 11.24 -1.06
C ALA A 255 13.20 9.84 -1.50
N ILE A 256 12.29 8.97 -1.98
CA ILE A 256 12.67 7.65 -2.50
C ILE A 256 13.63 7.82 -3.70
N MET A 257 13.30 8.68 -4.67
CA MET A 257 14.13 8.93 -5.84
C MET A 257 15.52 9.45 -5.45
N VAL A 258 15.58 10.39 -4.52
CA VAL A 258 16.83 10.97 -4.07
C VAL A 258 17.69 9.94 -3.34
N ILE A 259 17.09 9.15 -2.47
CA ILE A 259 17.81 8.11 -1.72
C ILE A 259 18.30 7.02 -2.69
N GLU A 260 17.46 6.55 -3.62
CA GLU A 260 17.83 5.56 -4.64
C GLU A 260 19.03 6.04 -5.47
N TYR A 261 19.08 7.34 -5.81
CA TYR A 261 20.15 7.91 -6.61
C TYR A 261 21.49 8.05 -5.86
N PHE A 262 21.45 8.37 -4.56
CA PHE A 262 22.67 8.64 -3.78
C PHE A 262 23.15 7.47 -2.94
N VAL A 263 22.28 6.50 -2.68
CA VAL A 263 22.59 5.37 -1.79
C VAL A 263 22.38 4.07 -2.58
N ASP A 264 23.38 3.22 -2.58
CA ASP A 264 23.33 1.90 -3.22
C ASP A 264 22.44 0.93 -2.42
N LEU A 265 21.16 1.30 -2.32
CA LEU A 265 20.13 0.50 -1.65
C LEU A 265 18.97 0.26 -2.62
N SER A 266 18.49 -0.96 -2.67
CA SER A 266 17.29 -1.30 -3.42
C SER A 266 16.07 -0.51 -2.92
N VAL A 267 15.21 -0.06 -3.84
CA VAL A 267 13.90 0.56 -3.53
C VAL A 267 13.08 -0.31 -2.59
N LEU A 268 13.20 -1.64 -2.69
CA LEU A 268 12.57 -2.63 -1.79
C LEU A 268 13.00 -2.48 -0.32
N THR A 269 14.17 -1.90 -0.07
CA THR A 269 14.68 -1.59 1.27
C THR A 269 14.33 -0.15 1.66
N ILE A 270 14.43 0.80 0.73
CA ILE A 270 14.19 2.22 0.98
C ILE A 270 12.74 2.46 1.42
N ILE A 271 11.76 1.85 0.73
CA ILE A 271 10.33 2.04 1.03
C ILE A 271 9.95 1.63 2.47
N PRO A 272 10.29 0.42 2.96
CA PRO A 272 10.07 0.04 4.35
C PRO A 272 10.71 1.00 5.36
N LEU A 273 11.93 1.46 5.09
CA LEU A 273 12.62 2.41 5.97
C LEU A 273 11.90 3.75 6.06
N ILE A 274 11.51 4.31 4.91
CA ILE A 274 10.71 5.55 4.86
C ILE A 274 9.38 5.36 5.58
N ALA A 275 8.71 4.23 5.40
CA ALA A 275 7.46 3.94 6.07
C ALA A 275 7.60 3.92 7.61
N ILE A 276 8.67 3.31 8.12
CA ILE A 276 8.97 3.29 9.55
C ILE A 276 9.28 4.70 10.07
N VAL A 277 10.23 5.40 9.41
CA VAL A 277 10.67 6.74 9.84
C VAL A 277 9.51 7.73 9.86
N LEU A 278 8.69 7.75 8.81
CA LEU A 278 7.52 8.63 8.74
C LEU A 278 6.49 8.30 9.80
N SER A 279 6.20 7.02 10.00
CA SER A 279 5.17 6.62 10.97
C SER A 279 5.60 6.93 12.40
N ILE A 280 6.87 6.72 12.74
CA ILE A 280 7.43 7.09 14.04
C ILE A 280 7.48 8.62 14.18
N GLY A 281 8.02 9.32 13.19
CA GLY A 281 8.12 10.78 13.20
C GLY A 281 6.75 11.45 13.35
N TRP A 282 5.74 10.97 12.60
CA TRP A 282 4.37 11.45 12.73
C TRP A 282 3.79 11.20 14.12
N GLY A 283 4.01 9.98 14.66
CA GLY A 283 3.54 9.62 16.01
C GLY A 283 4.17 10.49 17.11
N LEU A 284 5.43 10.88 16.96
CA LEU A 284 6.11 11.76 17.90
C LEU A 284 5.60 13.21 17.84
N VAL A 285 5.22 13.69 16.65
CA VAL A 285 4.77 15.08 16.44
C VAL A 285 3.29 15.25 16.79
N TYR A 286 2.44 14.28 16.45
CA TYR A 286 0.99 14.44 16.52
C TYR A 286 0.31 13.69 17.66
N GLN A 287 1.00 12.76 18.37
CA GLN A 287 0.36 11.97 19.42
C GLN A 287 1.26 11.63 20.61
N SER A 288 0.60 11.37 21.74
CA SER A 288 1.26 10.72 22.86
C SER A 288 1.64 9.26 22.51
N PRO A 289 2.70 8.68 23.10
CA PRO A 289 3.21 7.33 22.82
C PRO A 289 2.18 6.18 22.88
N LYS A 290 1.04 6.41 23.54
CA LYS A 290 -0.05 5.42 23.69
C LYS A 290 -0.84 5.13 22.39
N ALA A 291 -0.81 6.02 21.40
CA ALA A 291 -1.55 5.81 20.17
C ALA A 291 -0.73 5.02 19.13
N LEU A 292 0.59 5.11 19.16
CA LEU A 292 1.50 4.30 18.34
C LEU A 292 1.29 2.80 18.61
N GLY A 293 1.16 2.38 19.87
CA GLY A 293 0.97 0.98 20.21
C GLY A 293 -0.32 0.35 19.69
N ARG A 294 -1.38 1.15 19.43
CA ARG A 294 -2.66 0.65 18.88
C ARG A 294 -2.66 0.50 17.36
N SER A 295 -1.72 1.12 16.66
CA SER A 295 -1.61 1.07 15.21
C SER A 295 -0.77 -0.12 14.71
N PHE A 296 -0.02 -0.78 15.60
CA PHE A 296 0.82 -1.94 15.30
C PHE A 296 0.16 -3.30 15.62
N PHE A 297 -0.99 -3.32 16.26
CA PHE A 297 -1.74 -4.52 16.66
C PHE A 297 -3.22 -4.41 16.26
#